data_7ab33b062cf952912d1517f39aeb5243
#
_entry.id   7ab33b062cf952912d1517f39aeb5243
#
_cell.length_a   1.000
_cell.length_b   1.000
_cell.length_c   1.000
_cell.angle_alpha   90.00
_cell.angle_beta   90.00
_cell.angle_gamma   90.00
#
_symmetry.space_group_name_H-M   'P 1'
#
loop_
_entity.id
_entity.type
_entity.pdbx_description
1 polymer ?
#
loop_
_entity_poly.entity_id
_entity_poly.type
_entity_poly.pdbx_seq_one_letter_code
_entity_poly.pdbx_strand_id
1 'polypeptide(L)'
;IEYQSAFYGGPIMNKEELGEYFKGWQDAMENISWEAQNYLPGVDPETSLPNGSVRTYGHWSGTHSISGKSFKGLWYHYLTFDANGKIIEGGDFGDATGLVMSVMPTEE
;
A
#
# COMPACT_ATOMS: atom_id res chain seq x y z
N ILE A 1 -13.33 7.33 4.41
CA ILE A 1 -11.93 6.91 4.43
C ILE A 1 -11.02 8.01 3.91
N GLU A 2 -9.89 8.16 4.53
CA GLU A 2 -8.78 9.00 4.07
C GLU A 2 -7.55 8.12 3.92
N TYR A 3 -7.00 8.06 2.72
CA TYR A 3 -5.87 7.17 2.43
C TYR A 3 -4.74 7.94 1.76
N GLN A 4 -3.52 7.73 2.26
CA GLN A 4 -2.29 8.32 1.73
C GLN A 4 -1.47 7.27 0.99
N SER A 5 -1.25 7.48 -0.30
CA SER A 5 -0.36 6.59 -1.07
C SER A 5 1.12 6.86 -0.78
N ALA A 6 1.97 5.92 -1.22
CA ALA A 6 3.42 6.04 -1.07
C ALA A 6 4.07 7.01 -2.08
N PHE A 7 3.33 7.50 -3.06
CA PHE A 7 3.88 8.43 -4.05
C PHE A 7 4.08 9.82 -3.46
N TYR A 8 5.25 10.38 -3.66
CA TYR A 8 5.58 11.73 -3.20
C TYR A 8 4.63 12.76 -3.82
N GLY A 9 4.07 13.62 -2.96
CA GLY A 9 3.12 14.65 -3.39
C GLY A 9 1.74 14.15 -3.77
N GLY A 10 1.46 12.87 -3.58
CA GLY A 10 0.14 12.29 -3.87
C GLY A 10 -0.94 12.85 -2.94
N PRO A 11 -2.16 13.03 -3.42
CA PRO A 11 -3.27 13.52 -2.60
C PRO A 11 -3.75 12.47 -1.60
N ILE A 12 -4.42 12.93 -0.55
CA ILE A 12 -5.20 12.03 0.31
C ILE A 12 -6.45 11.63 -0.47
N MET A 13 -6.68 10.34 -0.58
CA MET A 13 -7.75 9.77 -1.41
C MET A 13 -8.96 9.36 -0.57
N ASN A 14 -10.15 9.61 -1.10
CA ASN A 14 -11.39 9.05 -0.57
C ASN A 14 -11.57 7.62 -1.09
N LYS A 15 -12.68 6.96 -0.71
CA LYS A 15 -12.96 5.58 -1.09
C LYS A 15 -12.98 5.35 -2.60
N GLU A 16 -13.63 6.24 -3.34
CA GLU A 16 -13.75 6.12 -4.80
C GLU A 16 -12.40 6.28 -5.48
N GLU A 17 -11.65 7.30 -5.09
CA GLU A 17 -10.30 7.56 -5.61
C GLU A 17 -9.33 6.42 -5.25
N LEU A 18 -9.46 5.87 -4.04
CA LEU A 18 -8.65 4.73 -3.61
C LEU A 18 -8.95 3.48 -4.46
N GLY A 19 -10.23 3.25 -4.78
CA GLY A 19 -10.62 2.15 -5.66
C GLY A 19 -9.99 2.28 -7.05
N GLU A 20 -9.97 3.47 -7.62
CA GLU A 20 -9.33 3.73 -8.91
C GLU A 20 -7.81 3.57 -8.83
N TYR A 21 -7.20 4.00 -7.74
CA TYR A 21 -5.77 3.83 -7.48
C TYR A 21 -5.37 2.34 -7.45
N PHE A 22 -6.11 1.52 -6.72
CA PHE A 22 -5.87 0.07 -6.68
C PHE A 22 -6.12 -0.60 -8.03
N LYS A 23 -7.15 -0.15 -8.74
CA LYS A 23 -7.43 -0.66 -10.09
C LYS A 23 -6.27 -0.39 -11.03
N GLY A 24 -5.63 0.78 -10.93
CA GLY A 24 -4.44 1.10 -11.72
C GLY A 24 -3.31 0.09 -11.51
N TRP A 25 -3.02 -0.28 -10.27
CA TRP A 25 -2.04 -1.31 -9.97
C TRP A 25 -2.45 -2.67 -10.54
N GLN A 26 -3.71 -3.05 -10.36
CA GLN A 26 -4.22 -4.33 -10.85
C GLN A 26 -4.20 -4.42 -12.37
N ASP A 27 -4.47 -3.32 -13.07
CA ASP A 27 -4.45 -3.29 -14.53
C ASP A 27 -3.01 -3.34 -15.09
N ALA A 28 -2.06 -2.76 -14.38
CA ALA A 28 -0.66 -2.71 -14.82
C ALA A 28 0.15 -3.96 -14.46
N MET A 29 -0.26 -4.69 -13.45
CA MET A 29 0.52 -5.79 -12.86
C MET A 29 -0.26 -7.10 -12.86
N GLU A 30 0.46 -8.21 -12.95
CA GLU A 30 -0.06 -9.57 -12.82
C GLU A 30 0.54 -10.24 -11.60
N ASN A 31 -0.14 -11.27 -11.11
CA ASN A 31 0.35 -12.09 -9.98
C ASN A 31 0.70 -11.25 -8.74
N ILE A 32 -0.11 -10.24 -8.46
CA ILE A 32 0.09 -9.38 -7.29
C ILE A 32 -0.11 -10.20 -6.02
N SER A 33 0.88 -10.16 -5.13
CA SER A 33 0.84 -10.88 -3.87
C SER A 33 1.36 -10.03 -2.74
N TRP A 34 0.74 -10.15 -1.58
CA TRP A 34 1.17 -9.54 -0.33
C TRP A 34 1.58 -10.63 0.64
N GLU A 35 2.80 -10.57 1.13
CA GLU A 35 3.31 -11.47 2.16
C GLU A 35 3.69 -10.65 3.39
N ALA A 36 2.83 -10.68 4.40
CA ALA A 36 3.06 -9.96 5.64
C ALA A 36 4.12 -10.65 6.50
N GLN A 37 5.06 -9.87 7.03
CA GLN A 37 6.02 -10.35 8.03
C GLN A 37 5.39 -10.33 9.42
N ASN A 38 4.54 -9.36 9.69
CA ASN A 38 3.86 -9.22 10.98
C ASN A 38 2.63 -8.31 10.85
N TYR A 39 1.80 -8.38 11.89
CA TYR A 39 0.72 -7.43 12.15
C TYR A 39 0.91 -6.91 13.57
N LEU A 40 1.06 -5.61 13.73
CA LEU A 40 1.34 -4.97 15.01
C LEU A 40 0.19 -4.05 15.40
N PRO A 41 -0.12 -3.94 16.69
CA PRO A 41 -1.11 -2.96 17.15
C PRO A 41 -0.58 -1.55 17.01
N GLY A 42 -1.43 -0.64 16.54
CA GLY A 42 -1.20 0.78 16.70
C GLY A 42 -1.51 1.20 18.14
N VAL A 43 -0.94 2.31 18.57
CA VAL A 43 -1.09 2.76 19.96
C VAL A 43 -1.54 4.21 20.02
N ASP A 44 -2.23 4.53 21.11
CA ASP A 44 -2.54 5.90 21.46
C ASP A 44 -1.24 6.64 21.79
N PRO A 45 -0.96 7.81 21.20
CA PRO A 45 0.31 8.50 21.40
C PRO A 45 0.50 9.06 22.82
N GLU A 46 -0.57 9.24 23.59
CA GLU A 46 -0.48 9.74 24.96
C GLU A 46 -0.27 8.60 25.96
N THR A 47 -0.94 7.47 25.76
CA THR A 47 -0.91 6.36 26.73
C THR A 47 0.01 5.22 26.32
N SER A 48 0.38 5.13 25.05
CA SER A 48 1.13 4.00 24.45
C SER A 48 0.38 2.66 24.54
N LEU A 49 -0.91 2.69 24.79
CA LEU A 49 -1.74 1.49 24.81
C LEU A 49 -2.37 1.23 23.43
N PRO A 50 -2.61 -0.04 23.09
CA PRO A 50 -3.26 -0.39 21.81
C PRO A 50 -4.61 0.31 21.64
N ASN A 51 -4.87 0.82 20.45
CA ASN A 51 -6.08 1.60 20.14
C ASN A 51 -6.96 0.96 19.04
N GLY A 52 -6.69 -0.29 18.67
CA GLY A 52 -7.44 -0.98 17.63
C GLY A 52 -6.96 -0.74 16.21
N SER A 53 -6.04 0.19 16.00
CA SER A 53 -5.39 0.35 14.69
C SER A 53 -4.36 -0.74 14.47
N VAL A 54 -3.99 -0.94 13.19
CA VAL A 54 -3.06 -2.00 12.79
C VAL A 54 -1.93 -1.42 11.95
N ARG A 55 -0.73 -1.93 12.17
CA ARG A 55 0.46 -1.68 11.36
C ARG A 55 0.97 -3.01 10.83
N THR A 56 1.34 -3.05 9.56
CA THR A 56 1.86 -4.28 8.96
C THR A 56 3.04 -3.99 8.06
N TYR A 57 4.03 -4.85 8.15
CA TYR A 57 5.20 -4.85 7.28
C TYR A 57 5.21 -6.11 6.46
N GLY A 58 5.67 -6.02 5.23
CA GLY A 58 5.76 -7.19 4.38
C GLY A 58 6.29 -6.85 3.01
N HIS A 59 6.08 -7.77 2.09
CA HIS A 59 6.50 -7.59 0.71
C HIS A 59 5.31 -7.66 -0.23
N TRP A 60 5.21 -6.66 -1.10
CA TRP A 60 4.42 -6.76 -2.31
C TRP A 60 5.28 -7.33 -3.43
N SER A 61 4.72 -8.23 -4.21
CA SER A 61 5.36 -8.78 -5.40
C SER A 61 4.37 -8.83 -6.55
N GLY A 62 4.90 -8.87 -7.76
CA GLY A 62 4.10 -8.95 -8.97
C GLY A 62 4.96 -8.87 -10.21
N THR A 63 4.30 -8.89 -11.37
CA THR A 63 4.94 -8.82 -12.67
C THR A 63 4.22 -7.79 -13.52
N HIS A 64 4.97 -6.89 -14.16
CA HIS A 64 4.39 -5.90 -15.05
C HIS A 64 3.82 -6.60 -16.29
N SER A 65 2.55 -6.31 -16.60
CA SER A 65 1.83 -7.03 -17.68
C SER A 65 2.41 -6.84 -19.07
N ILE A 66 3.03 -5.68 -19.31
CA ILE A 66 3.60 -5.36 -20.63
C ILE A 66 5.07 -5.74 -20.72
N SER A 67 5.89 -5.30 -19.76
CA SER A 67 7.33 -5.55 -19.80
C SER A 67 7.74 -6.96 -19.40
N GLY A 68 6.90 -7.67 -18.65
CA GLY A 68 7.23 -8.97 -18.05
C GLY A 68 8.24 -8.91 -16.91
N LYS A 69 8.65 -7.71 -16.49
CA LYS A 69 9.60 -7.53 -15.39
C LYS A 69 8.89 -7.71 -14.06
N SER A 70 9.52 -8.42 -13.13
CA SER A 70 8.99 -8.67 -11.80
C SER A 70 9.58 -7.74 -10.76
N PHE A 71 8.81 -7.50 -9.70
CA PHE A 71 9.27 -6.75 -8.54
C PHE A 71 8.97 -7.49 -7.26
N LYS A 72 9.73 -7.17 -6.21
CA LYS A 72 9.46 -7.54 -4.83
C LYS A 72 9.94 -6.38 -3.96
N GLY A 73 9.03 -5.70 -3.29
CA GLY A 73 9.35 -4.50 -2.52
C GLY A 73 8.89 -4.59 -1.08
N LEU A 74 9.73 -4.09 -0.17
CA LEU A 74 9.37 -3.95 1.23
C LEU A 74 8.40 -2.79 1.37
N TRP A 75 7.29 -3.05 2.05
CA TRP A 75 6.21 -2.09 2.20
C TRP A 75 5.67 -2.07 3.62
N TYR A 76 5.19 -0.91 4.03
CA TYR A 76 4.55 -0.69 5.32
C TYR A 76 3.15 -0.13 5.09
N HIS A 77 2.18 -0.65 5.83
CA HIS A 77 0.82 -0.13 5.84
C HIS A 77 0.37 0.21 7.25
N TYR A 78 -0.42 1.26 7.39
CA TYR A 78 -1.15 1.55 8.62
C TYR A 78 -2.63 1.66 8.32
N LEU A 79 -3.46 1.18 9.24
CA LEU A 79 -4.91 1.15 9.07
C LEU A 79 -5.58 1.51 10.38
N THR A 80 -6.55 2.43 10.32
CA THR A 80 -7.39 2.81 11.46
C THR A 80 -8.82 2.40 11.15
N PHE A 81 -9.50 1.83 12.13
CA PHE A 81 -10.84 1.27 11.98
C PHE A 81 -11.85 2.03 12.83
N ASP A 82 -13.10 2.09 12.36
CA ASP A 82 -14.23 2.59 13.16
C ASP A 82 -14.79 1.48 14.06
N ALA A 83 -15.84 1.81 14.85
CA ALA A 83 -16.48 0.86 15.77
C ALA A 83 -17.12 -0.33 15.05
N ASN A 84 -17.40 -0.22 13.75
CA ASN A 84 -17.98 -1.28 12.93
C ASN A 84 -16.92 -2.11 12.20
N GLY A 85 -15.64 -1.87 12.45
CA GLY A 85 -14.54 -2.57 11.81
C GLY A 85 -14.24 -2.11 10.39
N LYS A 86 -14.74 -0.96 9.98
CA LYS A 86 -14.44 -0.38 8.66
C LYS A 86 -13.22 0.54 8.72
N ILE A 87 -12.42 0.53 7.68
CA ILE A 87 -11.24 1.39 7.59
C ILE A 87 -11.68 2.83 7.35
N ILE A 88 -11.27 3.74 8.24
CA ILE A 88 -11.53 5.18 8.12
C ILE A 88 -10.30 5.97 7.74
N GLU A 89 -9.12 5.44 7.99
CA GLU A 89 -7.85 6.07 7.65
C GLU A 89 -6.83 4.99 7.35
N GLY A 90 -5.97 5.25 6.40
CA GLY A 90 -4.90 4.33 6.07
C GLY A 90 -3.85 4.98 5.19
N GLY A 91 -2.81 4.23 4.94
CA GLY A 91 -1.76 4.65 4.05
C GLY A 91 -0.71 3.57 3.88
N ASP A 92 0.20 3.81 2.96
CA ASP A 92 1.31 2.92 2.72
C ASP A 92 2.60 3.71 2.53
N PHE A 93 3.71 3.05 2.83
CA PHE A 93 5.05 3.58 2.64
C PHE A 93 5.92 2.55 1.95
N GLY A 94 6.64 2.99 0.95
CA GLY A 94 7.57 2.18 0.21
C GLY A 94 8.18 2.99 -0.92
N ASP A 95 9.12 2.41 -1.65
CA ASP A 95 9.70 3.08 -2.81
C ASP A 95 8.84 2.84 -4.06
N ALA A 96 7.69 3.50 -4.12
CA ALA A 96 6.73 3.35 -5.21
C ALA A 96 7.31 3.81 -6.55
N THR A 97 8.01 4.93 -6.57
CA THR A 97 8.63 5.46 -7.79
C THR A 97 9.72 4.52 -8.30
N GLY A 98 10.61 4.07 -7.43
CA GLY A 98 11.66 3.12 -7.81
C GLY A 98 11.09 1.79 -8.31
N LEU A 99 10.02 1.30 -7.68
CA LEU A 99 9.34 0.09 -8.12
C LEU A 99 8.79 0.26 -9.55
N VAL A 100 8.06 1.34 -9.80
CA VAL A 100 7.49 1.62 -11.13
C VAL A 100 8.59 1.70 -12.18
N MET A 101 9.64 2.45 -11.89
CA MET A 101 10.78 2.59 -12.82
C MET A 101 11.46 1.25 -13.11
N SER A 102 11.58 0.38 -12.11
CA SER A 102 12.25 -0.92 -12.25
C SER A 102 11.53 -1.87 -13.21
N VAL A 103 10.22 -1.72 -13.37
CA VAL A 103 9.41 -2.61 -14.21
C VAL A 103 8.97 -1.98 -15.53
N MET A 104 9.35 -0.74 -15.79
CA MET A 104 9.04 -0.08 -17.06
C MET A 104 9.68 -0.83 -18.23
N PRO A 105 9.02 -0.86 -19.40
CA PRO A 105 9.62 -1.45 -20.61
C PRO A 105 10.97 -0.78 -20.93
N THR A 106 11.94 -1.61 -21.33
CA THR A 106 13.24 -1.10 -21.75
C THR A 106 13.11 -0.51 -23.14
N GLU A 107 13.56 0.73 -23.32
CA GLU A 107 13.66 1.36 -24.62
C GLU A 107 14.96 0.89 -25.29
N GLU A 108 14.86 0.49 -26.55
CA GLU A 108 16.01 0.14 -27.36
C GLU A 108 16.26 1.20 -28.43
#